data_970f571942a4e9ddaf2e84fecbfd31f5
#
_entry.id   970f571942a4e9ddaf2e84fecbfd31f5
#
_cell.length_a   1.000
_cell.length_b   1.000
_cell.length_c   1.000
_cell.angle_alpha   90.00
_cell.angle_beta   90.00
_cell.angle_gamma   90.00
#
_symmetry.space_group_name_H-M   'P 1'
#
loop_
_entity.id
_entity.type
_entity.pdbx_description
1 polymer ?
#
loop_
_entity_poly.entity_id
_entity_poly.type
_entity_poly.pdbx_seq_one_letter_code
_entity_poly.pdbx_strand_id
1 'polypeptide(L)'
;MTDSLLADTPALRKARGAFFTPPAIAEYLAEWAVEGDPSATVMDPTCGEAVFLEAAGRKLAALGATPAQLREQMLGVDLHEASVEASAELLRAQGLDGSFTVSDFFAQSTPGKLDAQLPLVDAIIGNPPFVRYQEQVGRERKRAQLAALEQGVRLSGLASSWAALVVHACGFLKPEGRLAMVLPTELLYTGYAEPVRAWLKRRFKAVHLVTFERLQFPDATEKVVLVLARGSGGCNAFSLVPVEDADDLRSIRMFGPMHLNVAPPAQGKWTDLLLPVEQRQVFDRVVGEHFVPLATYGSPILGTVTGANDYFCIREATRVEYGIDEHHLLRISPPGTKHFRGTSFSKRDWKRLRDEGAPVWMLQPRNQKPGWLDEPENAGLAAYLRHGLANNVNKAYKCRVRADWYKPPAAATPDLFFTYMSHRYPRLITNAVNAGFVNSMHGVTLSREAPREAKQALPFLMMSAATMLGAEIHGRSYGGGILKMEPREAAELPVPRPDVLVEAWQRIKPERAKLERQLEQGLWTGVAKHIDEALLVGACGIPAQEVQQLHEAGQELRRTRMGRKTKPVGE
;
A
#
# COMPACT_ATOMS: atom_id res chain seq x y z
N MET A 1 -5.40 -48.84 -14.92
CA MET A 1 -4.41 -47.78 -15.21
C MET A 1 -4.70 -46.67 -14.23
N THR A 2 -3.91 -46.61 -13.21
CA THR A 2 -4.04 -45.67 -12.06
C THR A 2 -3.57 -44.31 -12.53
N ASP A 3 -4.52 -43.37 -12.65
CA ASP A 3 -4.18 -41.94 -12.80
C ASP A 3 -3.40 -41.48 -11.58
N SER A 4 -2.18 -41.06 -11.82
CA SER A 4 -1.28 -40.54 -10.81
C SER A 4 -1.92 -39.33 -10.15
N LEU A 5 -2.17 -39.42 -8.84
CA LEU A 5 -2.39 -38.27 -7.95
C LEU A 5 -1.31 -37.22 -8.26
N LEU A 6 -1.70 -36.15 -8.93
CA LEU A 6 -0.84 -35.00 -9.16
C LEU A 6 -0.40 -34.52 -7.78
N ALA A 7 0.83 -34.83 -7.41
CA ALA A 7 1.42 -34.37 -6.16
C ALA A 7 1.22 -32.87 -6.03
N ASP A 8 0.63 -32.43 -4.92
CA ASP A 8 0.36 -31.02 -4.63
C ASP A 8 1.69 -30.28 -4.44
N THR A 9 2.22 -29.76 -5.55
CA THR A 9 3.53 -29.11 -5.58
C THR A 9 3.47 -27.75 -4.89
N PRO A 10 4.58 -27.25 -4.32
CA PRO A 10 4.65 -25.90 -3.74
C PRO A 10 4.20 -24.81 -4.72
N ALA A 11 4.40 -25.02 -6.03
CA ALA A 11 3.96 -24.09 -7.08
C ALA A 11 2.42 -24.09 -7.23
N LEU A 12 1.76 -25.24 -7.14
CA LEU A 12 0.30 -25.36 -7.21
C LEU A 12 -0.35 -24.78 -5.94
N ARG A 13 0.22 -25.03 -4.75
CA ARG A 13 -0.21 -24.42 -3.49
C ARG A 13 -0.13 -22.89 -3.53
N LYS A 14 0.99 -22.37 -4.03
CA LYS A 14 1.17 -20.92 -4.22
C LYS A 14 0.17 -20.30 -5.18
N ALA A 15 -0.14 -20.99 -6.30
CA ALA A 15 -1.13 -20.53 -7.27
C ALA A 15 -2.56 -20.48 -6.67
N ARG A 16 -2.87 -21.35 -5.71
CA ARG A 16 -4.15 -21.37 -4.99
C ARG A 16 -4.18 -20.43 -3.78
N GLY A 17 -3.05 -19.80 -3.40
CA GLY A 17 -2.94 -18.98 -2.20
C GLY A 17 -3.00 -19.79 -0.90
N ALA A 18 -2.79 -21.11 -0.95
CA ALA A 18 -2.81 -22.01 0.20
C ALA A 18 -1.40 -22.07 0.83
N PHE A 19 -1.30 -21.75 2.11
CA PHE A 19 -0.05 -21.79 2.87
C PHE A 19 -0.24 -22.65 4.11
N PHE A 20 0.78 -23.46 4.43
CA PHE A 20 0.78 -24.26 5.64
C PHE A 20 0.84 -23.37 6.89
N THR A 21 -0.19 -23.42 7.72
CA THR A 21 -0.26 -22.58 8.92
C THR A 21 0.52 -23.21 10.09
N PRO A 22 1.46 -22.47 10.73
CA PRO A 22 2.14 -22.95 11.92
C PRO A 22 1.17 -23.39 13.03
N PRO A 23 1.39 -24.55 13.70
CA PRO A 23 0.48 -25.06 14.72
C PRO A 23 0.22 -24.06 15.86
N ALA A 24 1.22 -23.29 16.28
CA ALA A 24 1.07 -22.29 17.34
C ALA A 24 0.04 -21.20 16.98
N ILE A 25 -0.05 -20.81 15.70
CA ILE A 25 -1.07 -19.88 15.23
C ILE A 25 -2.46 -20.53 15.29
N ALA A 26 -2.59 -21.77 14.82
CA ALA A 26 -3.86 -22.47 14.85
C ALA A 26 -4.36 -22.68 16.28
N GLU A 27 -3.49 -23.09 17.19
CA GLU A 27 -3.79 -23.26 18.63
C GLU A 27 -4.24 -21.94 19.28
N TYR A 28 -3.54 -20.83 18.99
CA TYR A 28 -3.88 -19.50 19.51
C TYR A 28 -5.25 -19.02 19.01
N LEU A 29 -5.53 -19.19 17.71
CA LEU A 29 -6.82 -18.82 17.15
C LEU A 29 -7.95 -19.73 17.64
N ALA A 30 -7.70 -21.03 17.85
CA ALA A 30 -8.66 -21.96 18.42
C ALA A 30 -9.00 -21.63 19.88
N GLU A 31 -8.03 -21.18 20.69
CA GLU A 31 -8.28 -20.69 22.05
C GLU A 31 -9.28 -19.52 22.04
N TRP A 32 -9.10 -18.56 21.13
CA TRP A 32 -10.05 -17.46 20.96
C TRP A 32 -11.41 -17.93 20.47
N ALA A 33 -11.44 -18.84 19.50
CA ALA A 33 -12.68 -19.31 18.90
C ALA A 33 -13.57 -20.07 19.91
N VAL A 34 -12.97 -20.92 20.72
CA VAL A 34 -13.70 -21.76 21.72
C VAL A 34 -13.95 -20.99 23.01
N GLU A 35 -12.99 -20.17 23.47
CA GLU A 35 -13.08 -19.36 24.72
C GLU A 35 -13.59 -20.13 25.97
N GLY A 36 -13.23 -21.42 26.06
CA GLY A 36 -13.66 -22.28 27.18
C GLY A 36 -15.12 -22.73 27.16
N ASP A 37 -15.88 -22.44 26.10
CA ASP A 37 -17.26 -22.90 25.93
C ASP A 37 -17.30 -24.29 25.27
N PRO A 38 -17.71 -25.36 26.01
CA PRO A 38 -17.79 -26.71 25.46
C PRO A 38 -18.88 -26.88 24.38
N SER A 39 -19.80 -25.91 24.26
CA SER A 39 -20.87 -25.91 23.26
C SER A 39 -20.59 -25.04 22.03
N ALA A 40 -19.44 -24.39 21.97
CA ALA A 40 -19.10 -23.48 20.89
C ALA A 40 -19.12 -24.16 19.51
N THR A 41 -19.78 -23.53 18.55
CA THR A 41 -19.77 -23.93 17.13
C THR A 41 -18.74 -23.12 16.38
N VAL A 42 -17.85 -23.80 15.61
CA VAL A 42 -16.71 -23.21 14.91
C VAL A 42 -16.78 -23.55 13.44
N MET A 43 -16.62 -22.54 12.58
CA MET A 43 -16.59 -22.72 11.12
C MET A 43 -15.26 -22.22 10.53
N ASP A 44 -14.68 -23.03 9.66
CA ASP A 44 -13.61 -22.60 8.75
C ASP A 44 -14.15 -22.53 7.30
N PRO A 45 -14.29 -21.32 6.72
CA PRO A 45 -14.87 -21.12 5.40
C PRO A 45 -13.96 -21.57 4.24
N THR A 46 -12.70 -21.92 4.51
CA THR A 46 -11.69 -22.37 3.53
C THR A 46 -10.74 -23.36 4.20
N CYS A 47 -11.30 -24.46 4.68
CA CYS A 47 -10.66 -25.33 5.68
C CYS A 47 -9.39 -26.07 5.21
N GLY A 48 -9.20 -26.22 3.91
CA GLY A 48 -8.01 -26.88 3.33
C GLY A 48 -7.71 -28.21 4.02
N GLU A 49 -6.58 -28.32 4.69
CA GLU A 49 -6.15 -29.48 5.47
C GLU A 49 -6.68 -29.49 6.93
N ALA A 50 -7.70 -28.69 7.25
CA ALA A 50 -8.41 -28.60 8.54
C ALA A 50 -7.55 -28.28 9.77
N VAL A 51 -6.38 -27.68 9.62
CA VAL A 51 -5.45 -27.36 10.73
C VAL A 51 -6.13 -26.55 11.84
N PHE A 52 -6.98 -25.61 11.49
CA PHE A 52 -7.72 -24.79 12.47
C PHE A 52 -8.86 -25.58 13.14
N LEU A 53 -9.59 -26.39 12.38
CA LEU A 53 -10.65 -27.23 12.93
C LEU A 53 -10.07 -28.35 13.81
N GLU A 54 -8.90 -28.88 13.46
CA GLU A 54 -8.17 -29.83 14.32
C GLU A 54 -7.84 -29.19 15.68
N ALA A 55 -7.25 -27.98 15.67
CA ALA A 55 -6.93 -27.26 16.91
C ALA A 55 -8.18 -26.95 17.75
N ALA A 56 -9.27 -26.50 17.12
CA ALA A 56 -10.54 -26.23 17.77
C ALA A 56 -11.17 -27.49 18.32
N GLY A 57 -11.16 -28.60 17.55
CA GLY A 57 -11.70 -29.90 17.97
C GLY A 57 -10.95 -30.50 19.17
N ARG A 58 -9.62 -30.42 19.19
CA ARG A 58 -8.83 -30.82 20.36
C ARG A 58 -9.20 -30.01 21.60
N LYS A 59 -9.46 -28.71 21.44
CA LYS A 59 -9.87 -27.84 22.53
C LYS A 59 -11.27 -28.22 23.06
N LEU A 60 -12.24 -28.39 22.16
CA LEU A 60 -13.60 -28.82 22.52
C LEU A 60 -13.60 -30.20 23.16
N ALA A 61 -12.85 -31.18 22.64
CA ALA A 61 -12.69 -32.51 23.23
C ALA A 61 -12.08 -32.43 24.63
N ALA A 62 -11.09 -31.59 24.87
CA ALA A 62 -10.51 -31.34 26.20
C ALA A 62 -11.53 -30.74 27.19
N LEU A 63 -12.56 -30.04 26.69
CA LEU A 63 -13.71 -29.55 27.48
C LEU A 63 -14.83 -30.59 27.64
N GLY A 64 -14.66 -31.79 27.09
CA GLY A 64 -15.59 -32.91 27.26
C GLY A 64 -16.54 -33.16 26.07
N ALA A 65 -16.36 -32.47 24.94
CA ALA A 65 -17.17 -32.73 23.75
C ALA A 65 -16.88 -34.13 23.16
N THR A 66 -17.93 -34.89 22.90
CA THR A 66 -17.85 -36.20 22.24
C THR A 66 -17.69 -36.04 20.72
N PRO A 67 -17.18 -37.06 19.99
CA PRO A 67 -17.09 -37.00 18.54
C PRO A 67 -18.42 -36.68 17.85
N ALA A 68 -19.53 -37.17 18.36
CA ALA A 68 -20.87 -36.87 17.84
C ALA A 68 -21.22 -35.38 17.99
N GLN A 69 -20.88 -34.75 19.12
CA GLN A 69 -21.06 -33.32 19.35
C GLN A 69 -20.11 -32.50 18.47
N LEU A 70 -18.84 -32.93 18.35
CA LEU A 70 -17.86 -32.27 17.48
C LEU A 70 -18.32 -32.21 16.03
N ARG A 71 -18.99 -33.23 15.52
CA ARG A 71 -19.57 -33.26 14.18
C ARG A 71 -20.58 -32.13 13.95
N GLU A 72 -21.34 -31.75 14.95
CA GLU A 72 -22.30 -30.63 14.88
C GLU A 72 -21.64 -29.29 15.15
N GLN A 73 -20.53 -29.28 15.90
CA GLN A 73 -19.84 -28.07 16.34
C GLN A 73 -18.77 -27.58 15.36
N MET A 74 -18.16 -28.46 14.57
CA MET A 74 -17.07 -28.14 13.68
C MET A 74 -17.52 -28.19 12.21
N LEU A 75 -17.52 -27.05 11.55
CA LEU A 75 -17.99 -26.92 10.18
C LEU A 75 -16.85 -26.47 9.27
N GLY A 76 -16.54 -27.25 8.24
CA GLY A 76 -15.52 -26.95 7.23
C GLY A 76 -16.15 -26.72 5.86
N VAL A 77 -15.72 -25.71 5.14
CA VAL A 77 -16.06 -25.51 3.73
C VAL A 77 -14.78 -25.42 2.92
N ASP A 78 -14.69 -26.14 1.83
CA ASP A 78 -13.61 -25.99 0.86
C ASP A 78 -14.12 -26.22 -0.57
N LEU A 79 -13.45 -25.65 -1.54
CA LEU A 79 -13.77 -25.79 -2.96
C LEU A 79 -13.35 -27.17 -3.50
N HIS A 80 -12.33 -27.79 -2.89
CA HIS A 80 -11.68 -29.01 -3.37
C HIS A 80 -12.14 -30.24 -2.58
N GLU A 81 -12.80 -31.17 -3.24
CA GLU A 81 -13.30 -32.42 -2.68
C GLU A 81 -12.19 -33.23 -2.00
N ALA A 82 -11.04 -33.38 -2.66
CA ALA A 82 -9.89 -34.11 -2.11
C ALA A 82 -9.36 -33.51 -0.78
N SER A 83 -9.40 -32.17 -0.64
CA SER A 83 -9.03 -31.50 0.62
C SER A 83 -10.03 -31.79 1.73
N VAL A 84 -11.32 -31.78 1.41
CA VAL A 84 -12.41 -32.10 2.34
C VAL A 84 -12.31 -33.53 2.82
N GLU A 85 -12.10 -34.51 1.93
CA GLU A 85 -11.94 -35.92 2.28
C GLU A 85 -10.72 -36.14 3.18
N ALA A 86 -9.55 -35.58 2.82
CA ALA A 86 -8.33 -35.68 3.59
C ALA A 86 -8.50 -35.07 5.01
N SER A 87 -9.19 -33.94 5.11
CA SER A 87 -9.49 -33.27 6.38
C SER A 87 -10.38 -34.11 7.27
N ALA A 88 -11.44 -34.70 6.70
CA ALA A 88 -12.34 -35.58 7.46
C ALA A 88 -11.62 -36.85 7.95
N GLU A 89 -10.75 -37.43 7.13
CA GLU A 89 -9.93 -38.61 7.54
C GLU A 89 -8.93 -38.25 8.63
N LEU A 90 -8.24 -37.09 8.50
CA LEU A 90 -7.29 -36.62 9.50
C LEU A 90 -7.95 -36.45 10.86
N LEU A 91 -9.11 -35.80 10.93
CA LEU A 91 -9.83 -35.59 12.20
C LEU A 91 -10.25 -36.92 12.82
N ARG A 92 -10.83 -37.84 12.03
CA ARG A 92 -11.25 -39.17 12.55
C ARG A 92 -10.07 -39.99 13.06
N ALA A 93 -8.91 -39.92 12.39
CA ALA A 93 -7.70 -40.62 12.85
C ALA A 93 -7.23 -40.12 14.23
N GLN A 94 -7.62 -38.93 14.62
CA GLN A 94 -7.31 -38.34 15.93
C GLN A 94 -8.46 -38.45 16.96
N GLY A 95 -9.52 -39.20 16.63
CA GLY A 95 -10.69 -39.32 17.50
C GLY A 95 -11.58 -38.09 17.52
N LEU A 96 -11.42 -37.20 16.57
CA LEU A 96 -12.26 -36.00 16.35
C LEU A 96 -13.25 -36.27 15.21
N ASP A 97 -14.26 -35.41 15.06
CA ASP A 97 -15.18 -35.43 13.92
C ASP A 97 -15.59 -33.99 13.55
N GLY A 98 -16.14 -33.82 12.35
CA GLY A 98 -16.62 -32.53 11.85
C GLY A 98 -17.51 -32.70 10.62
N SER A 99 -18.31 -31.70 10.32
CA SER A 99 -19.14 -31.64 9.12
C SER A 99 -18.45 -30.81 8.05
N PHE A 100 -18.26 -31.38 6.86
CA PHE A 100 -17.57 -30.74 5.74
C PHE A 100 -18.47 -30.58 4.53
N THR A 101 -18.35 -29.46 3.83
CA THR A 101 -19.10 -29.12 2.64
C THR A 101 -18.16 -28.77 1.49
N VAL A 102 -18.26 -29.48 0.36
CA VAL A 102 -17.54 -29.12 -0.87
C VAL A 102 -18.31 -28.02 -1.58
N SER A 103 -17.83 -26.80 -1.53
CA SER A 103 -18.49 -25.65 -2.16
C SER A 103 -17.56 -24.45 -2.31
N ASP A 104 -17.84 -23.60 -3.33
CA ASP A 104 -17.37 -22.22 -3.29
C ASP A 104 -18.09 -21.47 -2.16
N PHE A 105 -17.34 -21.01 -1.15
CA PHE A 105 -17.93 -20.35 0.01
C PHE A 105 -18.74 -19.10 -0.37
N PHE A 106 -18.35 -18.38 -1.43
CA PHE A 106 -19.16 -17.25 -1.92
C PHE A 106 -20.51 -17.66 -2.54
N ALA A 107 -20.73 -18.95 -2.80
CA ALA A 107 -22.02 -19.48 -3.22
C ALA A 107 -22.94 -19.82 -2.06
N GLN A 108 -22.42 -19.87 -0.83
CA GLN A 108 -23.21 -20.15 0.36
C GLN A 108 -24.00 -18.91 0.76
N SER A 109 -25.32 -19.05 0.82
CA SER A 109 -26.21 -17.98 1.30
C SER A 109 -26.12 -17.84 2.81
N THR A 110 -26.07 -16.60 3.30
CA THR A 110 -26.07 -16.33 4.75
C THR A 110 -27.36 -16.78 5.41
N PRO A 111 -27.30 -17.24 6.67
CA PRO A 111 -28.49 -17.65 7.42
C PRO A 111 -29.59 -16.58 7.44
N GLY A 112 -30.84 -17.03 7.29
CA GLY A 112 -32.02 -16.15 7.10
C GLY A 112 -32.50 -16.03 5.65
N LYS A 113 -31.72 -16.49 4.67
CA LYS A 113 -32.17 -16.67 3.28
C LYS A 113 -32.81 -18.05 3.09
N LEU A 114 -33.72 -18.18 2.11
CA LEU A 114 -34.47 -19.42 1.85
C LEU A 114 -33.58 -20.60 1.42
N ASP A 115 -32.44 -20.32 0.81
CA ASP A 115 -31.47 -21.27 0.29
C ASP A 115 -30.25 -21.47 1.21
N ALA A 116 -30.27 -20.92 2.44
CA ALA A 116 -29.19 -21.06 3.39
C ALA A 116 -29.04 -22.51 3.86
N GLN A 117 -27.84 -23.09 3.69
CA GLN A 117 -27.52 -24.46 4.08
C GLN A 117 -26.68 -24.51 5.37
N LEU A 118 -25.90 -23.46 5.64
CA LEU A 118 -25.03 -23.39 6.81
C LEU A 118 -25.69 -22.58 7.94
N PRO A 119 -25.51 -22.97 9.22
CA PRO A 119 -26.10 -22.26 10.35
C PRO A 119 -25.29 -21.03 10.75
N LEU A 120 -25.85 -20.24 11.69
CA LEU A 120 -25.07 -19.28 12.48
C LEU A 120 -24.16 -20.03 13.45
N VAL A 121 -22.90 -19.56 13.55
CA VAL A 121 -21.88 -20.15 14.42
C VAL A 121 -21.38 -19.17 15.48
N ASP A 122 -20.79 -19.71 16.55
CA ASP A 122 -20.19 -18.92 17.62
C ASP A 122 -18.84 -18.33 17.20
N ALA A 123 -18.10 -19.03 16.34
CA ALA A 123 -16.82 -18.55 15.88
C ALA A 123 -16.54 -18.90 14.42
N ILE A 124 -15.83 -18.01 13.74
CA ILE A 124 -15.21 -18.24 12.44
C ILE A 124 -13.71 -18.15 12.60
N ILE A 125 -13.02 -19.18 12.10
CA ILE A 125 -11.58 -19.33 12.19
C ILE A 125 -11.03 -19.66 10.79
N GLY A 126 -9.79 -19.29 10.48
CA GLY A 126 -9.19 -19.71 9.22
C GLY A 126 -8.07 -18.82 8.70
N ASN A 127 -7.49 -19.26 7.59
CA ASN A 127 -6.49 -18.56 6.81
C ASN A 127 -6.99 -18.49 5.35
N PRO A 128 -7.75 -17.44 4.97
CA PRO A 128 -8.33 -17.35 3.64
C PRO A 128 -7.26 -17.25 2.55
N PRO A 129 -7.51 -17.75 1.33
CA PRO A 129 -6.54 -17.66 0.25
C PRO A 129 -6.31 -16.20 -0.19
N PHE A 130 -5.02 -15.81 -0.34
CA PHE A 130 -4.60 -14.45 -0.74
C PHE A 130 -4.46 -14.33 -2.26
N VAL A 131 -5.53 -14.62 -3.02
CA VAL A 131 -5.52 -14.56 -4.48
C VAL A 131 -5.65 -13.11 -4.94
N ARG A 132 -4.68 -12.66 -5.75
CA ARG A 132 -4.67 -11.30 -6.28
C ARG A 132 -5.76 -11.10 -7.33
N TYR A 133 -6.26 -9.87 -7.46
CA TYR A 133 -7.35 -9.54 -8.37
C TYR A 133 -7.06 -9.88 -9.86
N GLN A 134 -5.78 -9.89 -10.28
CA GLN A 134 -5.38 -10.27 -11.63
C GLN A 134 -5.63 -11.76 -11.93
N GLU A 135 -5.59 -12.60 -10.90
CA GLU A 135 -5.72 -14.07 -10.97
C GLU A 135 -7.19 -14.53 -10.82
N GLN A 136 -8.08 -13.64 -10.38
CA GLN A 136 -9.50 -13.92 -10.24
C GLN A 136 -10.23 -13.76 -11.58
N VAL A 137 -10.97 -14.80 -12.01
CA VAL A 137 -11.76 -14.77 -13.26
C VAL A 137 -13.06 -13.96 -13.05
N GLY A 138 -13.54 -13.33 -14.10
CA GLY A 138 -14.59 -12.32 -14.05
C GLY A 138 -15.88 -12.66 -13.30
N ARG A 139 -16.37 -13.92 -13.35
CA ARG A 139 -17.58 -14.37 -12.62
C ARG A 139 -17.34 -14.54 -11.12
N GLU A 140 -16.22 -15.14 -10.74
CA GLU A 140 -15.83 -15.36 -9.34
C GLU A 140 -15.64 -14.02 -8.61
N ARG A 141 -14.94 -13.08 -9.25
CA ARG A 141 -14.76 -11.72 -8.71
C ARG A 141 -16.11 -11.03 -8.44
N LYS A 142 -17.05 -11.10 -9.40
CA LYS A 142 -18.37 -10.49 -9.23
C LYS A 142 -19.12 -11.11 -8.06
N ARG A 143 -19.07 -12.45 -7.90
CA ARG A 143 -19.71 -13.17 -6.81
C ARG A 143 -19.11 -12.73 -5.46
N ALA A 144 -17.79 -12.69 -5.33
CA ALA A 144 -17.10 -12.21 -4.14
C ALA A 144 -17.48 -10.76 -3.78
N GLN A 145 -17.54 -9.86 -4.77
CA GLN A 145 -17.96 -8.47 -4.55
C GLN A 145 -19.42 -8.35 -4.11
N LEU A 146 -20.32 -9.16 -4.66
CA LEU A 146 -21.73 -9.19 -4.26
C LEU A 146 -21.89 -9.72 -2.83
N ALA A 147 -21.19 -10.80 -2.47
CA ALA A 147 -21.20 -11.36 -1.14
C ALA A 147 -20.70 -10.34 -0.07
N ALA A 148 -19.65 -9.57 -0.37
CA ALA A 148 -19.20 -8.50 0.50
C ALA A 148 -20.21 -7.33 0.57
N LEU A 149 -20.84 -6.98 -0.56
CA LEU A 149 -21.85 -5.92 -0.62
C LEU A 149 -23.10 -6.24 0.22
N GLU A 150 -23.51 -7.49 0.27
CA GLU A 150 -24.60 -7.97 1.13
C GLU A 150 -24.33 -7.72 2.62
N GLN A 151 -23.05 -7.71 3.02
CA GLN A 151 -22.61 -7.36 4.37
C GLN A 151 -22.32 -5.84 4.52
N GLY A 152 -22.72 -5.02 3.55
CA GLY A 152 -22.56 -3.57 3.59
C GLY A 152 -21.15 -3.06 3.22
N VAL A 153 -20.31 -3.90 2.58
CA VAL A 153 -18.95 -3.52 2.17
C VAL A 153 -18.81 -3.49 0.66
N ARG A 154 -18.62 -2.31 0.11
CA ARG A 154 -18.34 -2.15 -1.33
C ARG A 154 -16.84 -2.26 -1.61
N LEU A 155 -16.42 -3.37 -2.21
CA LEU A 155 -15.04 -3.60 -2.62
C LEU A 155 -14.79 -3.13 -4.06
N SER A 156 -13.60 -2.59 -4.31
CA SER A 156 -13.14 -2.23 -5.65
C SER A 156 -12.76 -3.48 -6.46
N GLY A 157 -12.68 -3.35 -7.80
CA GLY A 157 -12.19 -4.42 -8.67
C GLY A 157 -10.72 -4.79 -8.47
N LEU A 158 -9.99 -4.07 -7.61
CA LEU A 158 -8.58 -4.30 -7.27
C LEU A 158 -8.42 -5.07 -5.94
N ALA A 159 -9.52 -5.43 -5.27
CA ALA A 159 -9.46 -6.14 -4.00
C ALA A 159 -9.02 -7.60 -4.19
N SER A 160 -8.15 -8.07 -3.29
CA SER A 160 -7.77 -9.48 -3.17
C SER A 160 -8.91 -10.31 -2.57
N SER A 161 -8.93 -11.63 -2.82
CA SER A 161 -10.00 -12.56 -2.42
C SER A 161 -10.30 -12.54 -0.92
N TRP A 162 -9.27 -12.46 -0.08
CA TRP A 162 -9.40 -12.47 1.37
C TRP A 162 -10.34 -11.38 1.89
N ALA A 163 -10.33 -10.18 1.25
CA ALA A 163 -11.12 -9.04 1.69
C ALA A 163 -12.64 -9.32 1.60
N ALA A 164 -13.08 -9.94 0.50
CA ALA A 164 -14.48 -10.34 0.33
C ALA A 164 -14.83 -11.51 1.26
N LEU A 165 -13.92 -12.48 1.41
CA LEU A 165 -14.15 -13.69 2.17
C LEU A 165 -14.36 -13.39 3.66
N VAL A 166 -13.49 -12.59 4.26
CA VAL A 166 -13.63 -12.17 5.67
C VAL A 166 -14.97 -11.49 5.93
N VAL A 167 -15.34 -10.58 5.04
CA VAL A 167 -16.60 -9.84 5.18
C VAL A 167 -17.81 -10.78 5.04
N HIS A 168 -17.82 -11.64 4.03
CA HIS A 168 -18.90 -12.59 3.78
C HIS A 168 -19.01 -13.62 4.93
N ALA A 169 -17.89 -14.17 5.39
CA ALA A 169 -17.84 -15.13 6.49
C ALA A 169 -18.51 -14.59 7.75
N CYS A 170 -18.32 -13.32 8.07
CA CYS A 170 -18.97 -12.70 9.24
C CYS A 170 -20.50 -12.63 9.16
N GLY A 171 -21.09 -12.87 7.99
CA GLY A 171 -22.53 -13.05 7.83
C GLY A 171 -23.09 -14.34 8.47
N PHE A 172 -22.19 -15.27 8.80
CA PHE A 172 -22.53 -16.53 9.47
C PHE A 172 -22.27 -16.49 11.00
N LEU A 173 -21.80 -15.35 11.53
CA LEU A 173 -21.60 -15.21 12.98
C LEU A 173 -22.91 -14.87 13.71
N LYS A 174 -23.10 -15.51 14.86
CA LYS A 174 -24.09 -15.07 15.86
C LYS A 174 -23.78 -13.62 16.30
N PRO A 175 -24.73 -12.87 16.90
CA PRO A 175 -24.52 -11.46 17.29
C PRO A 175 -23.27 -11.23 18.18
N GLU A 176 -23.02 -12.10 19.15
CA GLU A 176 -21.84 -12.05 20.03
C GLU A 176 -20.70 -12.96 19.54
N GLY A 177 -20.80 -13.43 18.30
CA GLY A 177 -19.83 -14.34 17.69
C GLY A 177 -18.43 -13.76 17.55
N ARG A 178 -17.47 -14.64 17.33
CA ARG A 178 -16.03 -14.38 17.32
C ARG A 178 -15.44 -14.66 15.95
N LEU A 179 -14.58 -13.75 15.51
CA LEU A 179 -13.74 -13.91 14.32
C LEU A 179 -12.30 -14.16 14.75
N ALA A 180 -11.64 -15.13 14.15
CA ALA A 180 -10.22 -15.43 14.37
C ALA A 180 -9.56 -15.80 13.03
N MET A 181 -8.94 -14.82 12.36
CA MET A 181 -8.42 -15.01 11.00
C MET A 181 -6.97 -14.58 10.84
N VAL A 182 -6.21 -15.37 10.07
CA VAL A 182 -4.91 -15.00 9.54
C VAL A 182 -5.14 -14.16 8.29
N LEU A 183 -4.71 -12.90 8.30
CA LEU A 183 -4.87 -12.00 7.14
C LEU A 183 -3.52 -11.44 6.70
N PRO A 184 -3.35 -11.06 5.42
CA PRO A 184 -2.13 -10.41 4.99
C PRO A 184 -2.03 -9.01 5.60
N THR A 185 -0.81 -8.55 5.90
CA THR A 185 -0.58 -7.18 6.37
C THR A 185 -1.07 -6.11 5.39
N GLU A 186 -1.39 -6.47 4.16
CA GLU A 186 -2.12 -5.62 3.19
C GLU A 186 -3.40 -5.03 3.78
N LEU A 187 -4.05 -5.72 4.72
CA LEU A 187 -5.15 -5.17 5.52
C LEU A 187 -4.80 -3.81 6.11
N LEU A 188 -3.58 -3.62 6.58
CA LEU A 188 -3.19 -2.42 7.33
C LEU A 188 -2.87 -1.22 6.42
N TYR A 189 -2.36 -1.44 5.20
CA TYR A 189 -1.79 -0.35 4.40
C TYR A 189 -2.34 -0.19 2.98
N THR A 190 -3.09 -1.16 2.43
CA THR A 190 -3.59 -1.01 1.05
C THR A 190 -4.86 -0.18 0.96
N GLY A 191 -4.99 0.58 -0.14
CA GLY A 191 -6.19 1.39 -0.39
C GLY A 191 -7.45 0.57 -0.60
N TYR A 192 -7.36 -0.62 -1.23
CA TYR A 192 -8.52 -1.47 -1.46
C TYR A 192 -9.08 -2.09 -0.17
N ALA A 193 -8.25 -2.19 0.89
CA ALA A 193 -8.66 -2.72 2.20
C ALA A 193 -9.32 -1.65 3.10
N GLU A 194 -9.30 -0.37 2.73
CA GLU A 194 -9.91 0.70 3.52
C GLU A 194 -11.38 0.43 3.88
N PRO A 195 -12.26 -0.04 2.96
CA PRO A 195 -13.64 -0.39 3.32
C PRO A 195 -13.72 -1.51 4.36
N VAL A 196 -12.80 -2.50 4.31
CA VAL A 196 -12.75 -3.59 5.30
C VAL A 196 -12.31 -3.06 6.67
N ARG A 197 -11.27 -2.20 6.73
CA ARG A 197 -10.83 -1.56 7.99
C ARG A 197 -11.96 -0.76 8.64
N ALA A 198 -12.63 0.08 7.86
CA ALA A 198 -13.77 0.86 8.34
C ALA A 198 -14.93 -0.01 8.80
N TRP A 199 -15.17 -1.13 8.10
CA TRP A 199 -16.21 -2.09 8.44
C TRP A 199 -15.87 -2.85 9.74
N LEU A 200 -14.64 -3.34 9.94
CA LEU A 200 -14.19 -3.98 11.18
C LEU A 200 -14.47 -3.09 12.39
N LYS A 201 -14.14 -1.79 12.31
CA LYS A 201 -14.41 -0.82 13.39
C LYS A 201 -15.90 -0.65 13.68
N ARG A 202 -16.75 -0.68 12.67
CA ARG A 202 -18.21 -0.50 12.85
C ARG A 202 -18.91 -1.78 13.30
N ARG A 203 -18.41 -2.93 12.86
CA ARG A 203 -19.07 -4.24 13.07
C ARG A 203 -18.84 -4.78 14.46
N PHE A 204 -17.60 -4.74 14.95
CA PHE A 204 -17.19 -5.46 16.14
C PHE A 204 -17.05 -4.57 17.37
N LYS A 205 -17.50 -5.06 18.53
CA LYS A 205 -17.35 -4.44 19.83
C LYS A 205 -15.90 -4.40 20.32
N ALA A 206 -15.14 -5.45 19.99
CA ALA A 206 -13.71 -5.53 20.29
C ALA A 206 -12.96 -6.11 19.10
N VAL A 207 -11.78 -5.54 18.80
CA VAL A 207 -10.85 -5.99 17.76
C VAL A 207 -9.45 -6.07 18.37
N HIS A 208 -8.78 -7.21 18.18
CA HIS A 208 -7.40 -7.44 18.58
C HIS A 208 -6.59 -7.77 17.34
N LEU A 209 -5.44 -7.13 17.19
CA LEU A 209 -4.49 -7.37 16.12
C LEU A 209 -3.21 -7.93 16.72
N VAL A 210 -2.74 -9.08 16.21
CA VAL A 210 -1.42 -9.61 16.53
C VAL A 210 -0.53 -9.41 15.32
N THR A 211 0.56 -8.65 15.49
CA THR A 211 1.54 -8.36 14.45
C THR A 211 2.83 -9.10 14.72
N PHE A 212 3.48 -9.59 13.65
CA PHE A 212 4.71 -10.36 13.74
C PHE A 212 5.90 -9.54 13.20
N GLU A 213 7.00 -9.54 13.93
CA GLU A 213 8.26 -8.95 13.45
C GLU A 213 8.89 -9.82 12.36
N ARG A 214 8.85 -11.15 12.52
CA ARG A 214 9.37 -12.14 11.57
C ARG A 214 8.30 -12.65 10.60
N LEU A 215 8.74 -13.22 9.48
CA LEU A 215 7.88 -13.97 8.56
C LEU A 215 7.45 -15.29 9.20
N GLN A 216 6.15 -15.55 9.26
CA GLN A 216 5.59 -16.77 9.84
C GLN A 216 5.42 -17.91 8.84
N PHE A 217 5.37 -17.60 7.56
CA PHE A 217 5.18 -18.56 6.48
C PHE A 217 6.44 -18.59 5.60
N PRO A 218 7.31 -19.62 5.70
CA PRO A 218 8.58 -19.67 4.97
C PRO A 218 8.43 -19.60 3.46
N ASP A 219 7.34 -20.16 2.92
CA ASP A 219 7.04 -20.20 1.49
C ASP A 219 6.28 -18.96 1.00
N ALA A 220 5.81 -18.10 1.90
CA ALA A 220 5.13 -16.86 1.56
C ALA A 220 6.10 -15.68 1.54
N THR A 221 5.89 -14.76 0.60
CA THR A 221 6.62 -13.49 0.55
C THR A 221 5.94 -12.40 1.35
N GLU A 222 4.77 -12.66 1.91
CA GLU A 222 3.91 -11.67 2.57
C GLU A 222 3.86 -11.91 4.09
N LYS A 223 4.01 -10.82 4.86
CA LYS A 223 3.77 -10.84 6.30
C LYS A 223 2.26 -10.95 6.55
N VAL A 224 1.90 -11.55 7.67
CA VAL A 224 0.51 -11.69 8.11
C VAL A 224 0.25 -10.94 9.40
N VAL A 225 -1.03 -10.71 9.68
CA VAL A 225 -1.57 -10.20 10.93
C VAL A 225 -2.71 -11.13 11.36
N LEU A 226 -2.78 -11.48 12.65
CA LEU A 226 -3.96 -12.15 13.15
C LEU A 226 -5.00 -11.10 13.53
N VAL A 227 -6.22 -11.32 13.06
CA VAL A 227 -7.37 -10.48 13.38
C VAL A 227 -8.33 -11.30 14.22
N LEU A 228 -8.44 -10.91 15.50
CA LEU A 228 -9.41 -11.48 16.41
C LEU A 228 -10.43 -10.40 16.75
N ALA A 229 -11.71 -10.72 16.55
CA ALA A 229 -12.75 -9.74 16.80
C ALA A 229 -13.99 -10.41 17.40
N ARG A 230 -14.78 -9.69 18.20
CA ARG A 230 -16.00 -10.23 18.81
C ARG A 230 -17.09 -9.22 19.03
N GLY A 231 -18.31 -9.73 19.15
CA GLY A 231 -19.51 -8.98 19.48
C GLY A 231 -19.91 -7.98 18.41
N SER A 232 -20.99 -7.28 18.65
CA SER A 232 -21.54 -6.25 17.77
C SER A 232 -21.55 -4.90 18.45
N GLY A 233 -21.56 -3.80 17.66
CA GLY A 233 -21.76 -2.46 18.19
C GLY A 233 -20.65 -1.45 17.91
N GLY A 234 -19.57 -1.89 17.26
CA GLY A 234 -18.45 -1.01 16.89
C GLY A 234 -17.48 -0.72 18.04
N CYS A 235 -16.27 -0.29 17.68
CA CYS A 235 -15.21 0.08 18.63
C CYS A 235 -14.38 1.25 18.11
N ASN A 236 -13.87 2.08 19.02
CA ASN A 236 -13.00 3.20 18.71
C ASN A 236 -11.52 2.85 18.89
N ALA A 237 -11.22 1.87 19.75
CA ALA A 237 -9.87 1.44 20.04
C ALA A 237 -9.73 -0.07 19.79
N PHE A 238 -8.53 -0.48 19.42
CA PHE A 238 -8.12 -1.87 19.20
C PHE A 238 -7.08 -2.28 20.23
N SER A 239 -7.01 -3.56 20.52
CA SER A 239 -5.88 -4.14 21.22
C SER A 239 -4.84 -4.57 20.20
N LEU A 240 -3.60 -4.09 20.33
CA LEU A 240 -2.46 -4.48 19.49
C LEU A 240 -1.49 -5.33 20.31
N VAL A 241 -1.11 -6.48 19.79
CA VAL A 241 -0.15 -7.40 20.39
C VAL A 241 1.00 -7.62 19.42
N PRO A 242 2.11 -6.89 19.55
CA PRO A 242 3.31 -7.17 18.77
C PRO A 242 4.03 -8.41 19.35
N VAL A 243 4.45 -9.32 18.47
CA VAL A 243 5.22 -10.53 18.81
C VAL A 243 6.38 -10.70 17.83
N GLU A 244 7.43 -11.37 18.26
CA GLU A 244 8.58 -11.64 17.39
C GLU A 244 8.21 -12.71 16.35
N ASP A 245 7.65 -13.84 16.81
CA ASP A 245 7.20 -14.94 15.96
C ASP A 245 6.00 -15.72 16.55
N ALA A 246 5.60 -16.81 15.89
CA ALA A 246 4.45 -17.62 16.28
C ALA A 246 4.66 -18.38 17.59
N ASP A 247 5.89 -18.71 17.97
CA ASP A 247 6.15 -19.46 19.20
C ASP A 247 5.88 -18.61 20.44
N ASP A 248 6.02 -17.29 20.34
CA ASP A 248 5.67 -16.35 21.41
C ASP A 248 4.18 -16.39 21.79
N LEU A 249 3.31 -16.77 20.84
CA LEU A 249 1.86 -16.85 21.07
C LEU A 249 1.50 -17.79 22.23
N ARG A 250 2.32 -18.83 22.49
CA ARG A 250 2.10 -19.78 23.58
C ARG A 250 2.26 -19.15 24.96
N SER A 251 3.03 -18.09 25.07
CA SER A 251 3.28 -17.34 26.31
C SER A 251 2.31 -16.18 26.54
N ILE A 252 1.58 -15.76 25.50
CA ILE A 252 0.69 -14.61 25.53
C ILE A 252 -0.69 -15.05 26.00
N ARG A 253 -1.13 -14.45 27.12
CA ARG A 253 -2.52 -14.59 27.54
C ARG A 253 -3.43 -13.82 26.59
N MET A 254 -4.57 -14.40 26.24
CA MET A 254 -5.58 -13.83 25.35
C MET A 254 -6.02 -12.40 25.78
N PHE A 255 -5.92 -12.11 27.06
CA PHE A 255 -6.13 -10.78 27.65
C PHE A 255 -5.05 -10.54 28.72
N GLY A 256 -4.23 -9.53 28.55
CA GLY A 256 -3.12 -9.30 29.49
C GLY A 256 -2.37 -7.98 29.25
N PRO A 257 -1.36 -7.69 30.05
CA PRO A 257 -0.62 -6.41 30.01
C PRO A 257 0.16 -6.16 28.73
N MET A 258 0.39 -7.19 27.90
CA MET A 258 1.02 -7.03 26.57
C MET A 258 0.06 -6.44 25.51
N HIS A 259 -1.22 -6.27 25.84
CA HIS A 259 -2.21 -5.69 24.94
C HIS A 259 -2.16 -4.18 24.99
N LEU A 260 -1.70 -3.59 23.90
CA LEU A 260 -1.58 -2.15 23.75
C LEU A 260 -2.88 -1.58 23.20
N ASN A 261 -3.43 -0.59 23.88
CA ASN A 261 -4.63 0.08 23.40
C ASN A 261 -4.25 1.09 22.33
N VAL A 262 -4.71 0.87 21.09
CA VAL A 262 -4.45 1.75 19.94
C VAL A 262 -5.76 2.23 19.34
N ALA A 263 -5.79 3.47 18.90
CA ALA A 263 -6.95 4.08 18.25
C ALA A 263 -6.65 4.36 16.77
N PRO A 264 -6.71 3.33 15.89
CA PRO A 264 -6.41 3.54 14.49
C PRO A 264 -7.43 4.49 13.85
N PRO A 265 -7.02 5.29 12.85
CA PRO A 265 -7.89 6.27 12.22
C PRO A 265 -9.15 5.59 11.64
N ALA A 266 -10.27 6.33 11.64
CA ALA A 266 -11.53 5.83 11.08
C ALA A 266 -11.45 5.62 9.55
N GLN A 267 -10.62 6.40 8.87
CA GLN A 267 -10.32 6.30 7.45
C GLN A 267 -8.80 6.32 7.26
N GLY A 268 -8.36 5.78 6.12
CA GLY A 268 -6.94 5.73 5.79
C GLY A 268 -6.25 4.42 6.20
N LYS A 269 -4.97 4.50 6.45
CA LYS A 269 -4.09 3.35 6.69
C LYS A 269 -3.81 3.17 8.17
N TRP A 270 -3.43 1.95 8.52
CA TRP A 270 -2.98 1.54 9.84
C TRP A 270 -1.51 1.06 9.80
N THR A 271 -0.72 1.63 8.89
CA THR A 271 0.69 1.22 8.67
C THR A 271 1.56 1.45 9.90
N ASP A 272 1.24 2.49 10.66
CA ASP A 272 1.88 2.84 11.93
C ASP A 272 1.76 1.73 13.00
N LEU A 273 0.73 0.88 12.91
CA LEU A 273 0.57 -0.27 13.81
C LEU A 273 1.62 -1.37 13.58
N LEU A 274 2.40 -1.30 12.51
CA LEU A 274 3.54 -2.19 12.26
C LEU A 274 4.81 -1.76 13.01
N LEU A 275 4.78 -0.58 13.64
CA LEU A 275 5.91 -0.05 14.40
C LEU A 275 5.83 -0.47 15.87
N PRO A 276 6.99 -0.70 16.52
CA PRO A 276 7.07 -0.75 17.97
C PRO A 276 6.44 0.50 18.60
N VAL A 277 5.77 0.31 19.74
CA VAL A 277 4.99 1.38 20.38
C VAL A 277 5.83 2.61 20.73
N GLU A 278 7.03 2.37 21.25
CA GLU A 278 7.96 3.44 21.62
C GLU A 278 8.32 4.31 20.41
N GLN A 279 8.67 3.67 19.28
CA GLN A 279 9.01 4.37 18.04
C GLN A 279 7.81 5.14 17.47
N ARG A 280 6.60 4.58 17.57
CA ARG A 280 5.38 5.26 17.16
C ARG A 280 5.10 6.49 18.04
N GLN A 281 5.23 6.36 19.38
CA GLN A 281 5.05 7.48 20.30
C GLN A 281 6.05 8.60 20.04
N VAL A 282 7.32 8.27 19.77
CA VAL A 282 8.32 9.25 19.36
C VAL A 282 7.93 9.96 18.07
N PHE A 283 7.49 9.19 17.04
CA PHE A 283 7.06 9.76 15.78
C PHE A 283 5.86 10.70 15.94
N ASP A 284 4.81 10.23 16.63
CA ASP A 284 3.58 11.02 16.84
C ASP A 284 3.87 12.33 17.59
N ARG A 285 4.72 12.30 18.62
CA ARG A 285 5.13 13.48 19.37
C ARG A 285 5.94 14.43 18.49
N VAL A 286 6.99 13.94 17.83
CA VAL A 286 7.88 14.77 17.00
C VAL A 286 7.10 15.42 15.86
N VAL A 287 6.23 14.66 15.19
CA VAL A 287 5.41 15.17 14.09
C VAL A 287 4.36 16.16 14.62
N GLY A 288 3.68 15.84 15.72
CA GLY A 288 2.65 16.71 16.29
C GLY A 288 3.19 18.06 16.77
N GLU A 289 4.42 18.11 17.29
CA GLU A 289 5.02 19.32 17.83
C GLU A 289 5.75 20.18 16.79
N HIS A 290 6.40 19.55 15.78
CA HIS A 290 7.36 20.25 14.91
C HIS A 290 7.04 20.17 13.42
N PHE A 291 6.05 19.39 12.99
CA PHE A 291 5.75 19.17 11.59
C PHE A 291 4.31 19.53 11.24
N VAL A 292 4.08 19.76 9.95
CA VAL A 292 2.77 20.01 9.34
C VAL A 292 2.65 19.20 8.03
N PRO A 293 1.44 18.94 7.52
CA PRO A 293 1.28 18.36 6.19
C PRO A 293 1.91 19.22 5.10
N LEU A 294 2.47 18.61 4.05
CA LEU A 294 3.03 19.33 2.90
C LEU A 294 2.00 20.29 2.27
N ALA A 295 0.71 19.94 2.35
CA ALA A 295 -0.39 20.80 1.90
C ALA A 295 -0.39 22.20 2.52
N THR A 296 0.20 22.39 3.71
CA THR A 296 0.37 23.71 4.35
C THR A 296 1.25 24.63 3.50
N TYR A 297 2.23 24.07 2.80
CA TYR A 297 3.12 24.85 1.93
C TYR A 297 2.58 25.01 0.52
N GLY A 298 1.79 24.06 0.03
CA GLY A 298 1.25 24.11 -1.33
C GLY A 298 0.59 22.79 -1.72
N SER A 299 -0.16 22.85 -2.80
CA SER A 299 -0.93 21.69 -3.27
C SER A 299 -0.11 20.83 -4.24
N PRO A 300 0.02 19.52 -3.98
CA PRO A 300 0.51 18.58 -4.97
C PRO A 300 -0.43 18.49 -6.17
N ILE A 301 0.11 18.59 -7.38
CA ILE A 301 -0.61 18.52 -8.65
C ILE A 301 -0.06 17.41 -9.54
N LEU A 302 -0.95 16.83 -10.34
CA LEU A 302 -0.57 15.84 -11.35
C LEU A 302 0.12 16.53 -12.54
N GLY A 303 1.13 15.85 -13.09
CA GLY A 303 1.71 16.24 -14.35
C GLY A 303 0.74 16.05 -15.52
N THR A 304 1.00 16.77 -16.61
CA THR A 304 0.17 16.74 -17.81
C THR A 304 0.07 15.34 -18.39
N VAL A 305 -1.16 14.86 -18.56
CA VAL A 305 -1.45 13.58 -19.22
C VAL A 305 -1.53 13.81 -20.72
N THR A 306 -0.45 13.55 -21.44
CA THR A 306 -0.40 13.75 -22.90
C THR A 306 -1.18 12.67 -23.66
N GLY A 307 -1.25 11.45 -23.14
CA GLY A 307 -1.83 10.28 -23.80
C GLY A 307 -0.86 9.53 -24.72
N ALA A 308 0.27 10.14 -25.07
CA ALA A 308 1.35 9.57 -25.86
C ALA A 308 2.66 10.35 -25.60
N ASN A 309 3.27 10.10 -24.42
CA ASN A 309 4.47 10.85 -24.02
C ASN A 309 5.59 10.76 -25.07
N ASP A 310 5.79 9.59 -25.68
CA ASP A 310 6.84 9.37 -26.69
C ASP A 310 6.67 10.24 -27.95
N TYR A 311 5.46 10.68 -28.22
CA TYR A 311 5.16 11.61 -29.33
C TYR A 311 5.16 13.06 -28.88
N PHE A 312 4.49 13.38 -27.75
CA PHE A 312 4.32 14.76 -27.31
C PHE A 312 5.53 15.33 -26.59
N CYS A 313 6.40 14.48 -26.01
CA CYS A 313 7.67 14.91 -25.41
C CYS A 313 8.78 14.81 -26.47
N ILE A 314 9.19 15.97 -27.02
CA ILE A 314 10.05 16.10 -28.21
C ILE A 314 11.50 16.28 -27.79
N ARG A 315 12.40 15.63 -28.53
CA ARG A 315 13.85 15.85 -28.46
C ARG A 315 14.26 17.05 -29.27
N GLU A 316 15.40 17.68 -28.95
CA GLU A 316 15.96 18.79 -29.73
C GLU A 316 16.23 18.36 -31.19
N ALA A 317 16.75 17.16 -31.41
CA ALA A 317 16.97 16.64 -32.76
C ALA A 317 15.66 16.58 -33.57
N THR A 318 14.56 16.12 -32.99
CA THR A 318 13.25 16.10 -33.67
C THR A 318 12.73 17.51 -33.94
N ARG A 319 12.92 18.43 -32.98
CA ARG A 319 12.55 19.83 -33.18
C ARG A 319 13.25 20.44 -34.41
N VAL A 320 14.57 20.21 -34.52
CA VAL A 320 15.40 20.70 -35.61
C VAL A 320 15.06 20.00 -36.93
N GLU A 321 14.92 18.69 -36.93
CA GLU A 321 14.58 17.86 -38.11
C GLU A 321 13.30 18.34 -38.81
N TYR A 322 12.25 18.59 -38.02
CA TYR A 322 10.97 19.09 -38.56
C TYR A 322 10.90 20.60 -38.71
N GLY A 323 11.85 21.35 -38.14
CA GLY A 323 11.80 22.81 -38.14
C GLY A 323 10.66 23.37 -37.28
N ILE A 324 10.36 22.72 -36.13
CA ILE A 324 9.30 23.17 -35.24
C ILE A 324 9.77 24.40 -34.47
N ASP A 325 9.02 25.50 -34.57
CA ASP A 325 9.32 26.73 -33.85
C ASP A 325 9.12 26.55 -32.33
N GLU A 326 10.03 27.17 -31.54
CA GLU A 326 9.99 27.06 -30.05
C GLU A 326 8.72 27.66 -29.46
N HIS A 327 8.02 28.58 -30.14
CA HIS A 327 6.77 29.12 -29.62
C HIS A 327 5.63 28.09 -29.51
N HIS A 328 5.72 26.97 -30.25
CA HIS A 328 4.82 25.82 -30.14
C HIS A 328 5.24 24.80 -29.09
N LEU A 329 6.33 25.04 -28.38
CA LEU A 329 6.92 24.11 -27.43
C LEU A 329 6.98 24.72 -26.04
N LEU A 330 6.81 23.88 -25.06
CA LEU A 330 7.06 24.18 -23.65
C LEU A 330 8.30 23.43 -23.18
N ARG A 331 9.21 24.14 -22.49
CA ARG A 331 10.31 23.47 -21.79
C ARG A 331 9.74 22.57 -20.72
N ILE A 332 10.18 21.31 -20.68
CA ILE A 332 9.77 20.36 -19.66
C ILE A 332 10.98 19.71 -18.97
N SER A 333 10.77 19.23 -17.75
CA SER A 333 11.57 18.17 -17.20
C SER A 333 11.27 16.88 -17.97
N PRO A 334 12.26 16.14 -18.49
CA PRO A 334 12.01 14.89 -19.20
C PRO A 334 11.15 13.90 -18.41
N PRO A 335 10.38 13.03 -19.08
CA PRO A 335 9.63 11.99 -18.40
C PRO A 335 10.51 11.10 -17.50
N GLY A 336 10.02 10.75 -16.31
CA GLY A 336 10.77 10.00 -15.30
C GLY A 336 11.53 10.92 -14.34
N THR A 337 12.23 10.30 -13.38
CA THR A 337 12.87 11.04 -12.26
C THR A 337 14.36 10.75 -12.08
N LYS A 338 14.93 9.84 -12.90
CA LYS A 338 16.33 9.39 -12.78
C LYS A 338 17.37 10.48 -13.08
N HIS A 339 16.97 11.50 -13.82
CA HIS A 339 17.85 12.61 -14.21
C HIS A 339 18.07 13.64 -13.08
N PHE A 340 17.28 13.61 -12.01
CA PHE A 340 17.47 14.47 -10.86
C PHE A 340 18.60 13.94 -9.98
N ARG A 341 19.74 14.62 -9.96
CA ARG A 341 20.92 14.23 -9.18
C ARG A 341 20.95 14.89 -7.80
N GLY A 342 20.66 16.18 -7.72
CA GLY A 342 20.62 16.98 -6.49
C GLY A 342 19.22 17.40 -6.06
N THR A 343 19.12 18.52 -5.35
CA THR A 343 17.86 19.12 -4.86
C THR A 343 17.28 20.18 -5.78
N SER A 344 17.94 20.48 -6.89
CA SER A 344 17.53 21.53 -7.84
C SER A 344 17.62 21.03 -9.28
N PHE A 345 16.68 21.42 -10.12
CA PHE A 345 16.71 21.27 -11.57
C PHE A 345 17.01 22.62 -12.20
N SER A 346 18.27 22.83 -12.56
CA SER A 346 18.83 24.08 -13.01
C SER A 346 18.81 24.24 -14.54
N LYS A 347 19.09 25.46 -15.03
CA LYS A 347 19.29 25.73 -16.46
C LYS A 347 20.45 24.91 -17.05
N ARG A 348 21.48 24.63 -16.23
CA ARG A 348 22.61 23.76 -16.61
C ARG A 348 22.14 22.34 -16.84
N ASP A 349 21.31 21.80 -15.92
CA ASP A 349 20.78 20.44 -16.02
C ASP A 349 19.88 20.28 -17.24
N TRP A 350 18.99 21.25 -17.47
CA TRP A 350 18.12 21.24 -18.63
C TRP A 350 18.92 21.25 -19.94
N LYS A 351 19.94 22.11 -20.05
CA LYS A 351 20.82 22.15 -21.24
C LYS A 351 21.58 20.86 -21.44
N ARG A 352 22.18 20.32 -20.37
CA ARG A 352 22.88 19.03 -20.41
C ARG A 352 21.97 17.92 -20.94
N LEU A 353 20.76 17.79 -20.42
CA LEU A 353 19.79 16.79 -20.86
C LEU A 353 19.34 16.98 -22.31
N ARG A 354 19.17 18.23 -22.75
CA ARG A 354 18.90 18.57 -24.16
C ARG A 354 20.02 18.06 -25.07
N ASP A 355 21.26 18.36 -24.70
CA ASP A 355 22.45 18.00 -25.47
C ASP A 355 22.74 16.50 -25.45
N GLU A 356 22.34 15.80 -24.38
CA GLU A 356 22.32 14.32 -24.25
C GLU A 356 21.15 13.66 -25.03
N GLY A 357 20.29 14.43 -25.71
CA GLY A 357 19.19 13.93 -26.52
C GLY A 357 17.94 13.50 -25.72
N ALA A 358 17.78 13.98 -24.48
CA ALA A 358 16.55 13.73 -23.73
C ALA A 358 15.36 14.54 -24.29
N PRO A 359 14.10 14.07 -24.13
CA PRO A 359 12.91 14.79 -24.57
C PRO A 359 12.59 15.95 -23.61
N VAL A 360 13.17 17.11 -23.86
CA VAL A 360 13.10 18.32 -22.99
C VAL A 360 12.04 19.32 -23.41
N TRP A 361 11.33 19.05 -24.51
CA TRP A 361 10.28 19.88 -25.04
C TRP A 361 8.94 19.11 -24.98
N MET A 362 7.85 19.82 -24.70
CA MET A 362 6.50 19.31 -24.86
C MET A 362 5.79 20.10 -25.95
N LEU A 363 5.17 19.38 -26.88
CA LEU A 363 4.35 19.99 -27.94
C LEU A 363 3.13 20.67 -27.31
N GLN A 364 3.01 21.97 -27.50
CA GLN A 364 1.92 22.82 -27.03
C GLN A 364 1.57 23.91 -28.03
N PRO A 365 0.89 23.56 -29.13
CA PRO A 365 0.53 24.52 -30.18
C PRO A 365 -0.30 25.68 -29.64
N ARG A 366 0.12 26.92 -29.95
CA ARG A 366 -0.47 28.14 -29.35
C ARG A 366 -1.44 28.87 -30.25
N ASN A 367 -1.42 28.65 -31.55
CA ASN A 367 -2.32 29.35 -32.45
C ASN A 367 -3.66 28.65 -32.62
N GLN A 368 -4.74 29.38 -32.80
CA GLN A 368 -6.11 28.87 -32.83
C GLN A 368 -6.97 29.43 -33.98
N LYS A 369 -6.40 30.23 -34.88
CA LYS A 369 -7.14 30.75 -36.05
C LYS A 369 -7.37 29.58 -37.03
N PRO A 370 -8.53 29.48 -37.68
CA PRO A 370 -8.72 28.54 -38.78
C PRO A 370 -7.63 28.72 -39.86
N GLY A 371 -7.07 27.60 -40.35
CA GLY A 371 -6.04 27.62 -41.39
C GLY A 371 -4.61 27.93 -40.92
N TRP A 372 -4.36 28.18 -39.65
CA TRP A 372 -3.04 28.53 -39.14
C TRP A 372 -1.95 27.47 -39.40
N LEU A 373 -2.31 26.21 -39.54
CA LEU A 373 -1.37 25.12 -39.86
C LEU A 373 -0.90 25.16 -41.34
N ASP A 374 -1.62 25.87 -42.18
CA ASP A 374 -1.26 26.03 -43.60
C ASP A 374 -0.33 27.24 -43.83
N GLU A 375 -0.07 28.05 -42.81
CA GLU A 375 0.86 29.15 -42.86
C GLU A 375 2.30 28.63 -43.00
N PRO A 376 3.16 29.21 -43.86
CA PRO A 376 4.50 28.71 -44.10
C PRO A 376 5.37 28.57 -42.87
N GLU A 377 5.20 29.45 -41.89
CA GLU A 377 5.89 29.41 -40.59
C GLU A 377 5.56 28.17 -39.74
N ASN A 378 4.41 27.59 -39.98
CA ASN A 378 3.92 26.38 -39.25
C ASN A 378 4.14 25.09 -40.06
N ALA A 379 4.77 25.13 -41.23
CA ALA A 379 4.96 23.98 -42.10
C ALA A 379 5.67 22.81 -41.42
N GLY A 380 6.67 23.11 -40.58
CA GLY A 380 7.38 22.10 -39.78
C GLY A 380 6.48 21.39 -38.78
N LEU A 381 5.68 22.15 -38.03
CA LEU A 381 4.70 21.59 -37.11
C LEU A 381 3.64 20.77 -37.85
N ALA A 382 3.11 21.29 -38.97
CA ALA A 382 2.13 20.58 -39.80
C ALA A 382 2.68 19.24 -40.32
N ALA A 383 3.96 19.19 -40.70
CA ALA A 383 4.64 17.95 -41.11
C ALA A 383 4.72 16.95 -39.92
N TYR A 384 5.09 17.42 -38.75
CA TYR A 384 5.12 16.58 -37.53
C TYR A 384 3.74 16.05 -37.14
N LEU A 385 2.68 16.84 -37.25
CA LEU A 385 1.32 16.41 -36.98
C LEU A 385 0.86 15.33 -38.01
N ARG A 386 1.22 15.49 -39.32
CA ARG A 386 0.98 14.43 -40.32
C ARG A 386 1.69 13.14 -39.97
N HIS A 387 2.94 13.20 -39.50
CA HIS A 387 3.67 12.05 -38.97
C HIS A 387 2.90 11.39 -37.81
N GLY A 388 2.36 12.16 -36.88
CA GLY A 388 1.53 11.65 -35.78
C GLY A 388 0.27 10.94 -36.24
N LEU A 389 -0.40 11.45 -37.28
CA LEU A 389 -1.56 10.79 -37.89
C LEU A 389 -1.19 9.46 -38.55
N ALA A 390 -0.09 9.45 -39.31
CA ALA A 390 0.43 8.24 -39.95
C ALA A 390 0.76 7.13 -38.95
N ASN A 391 1.22 7.50 -37.74
CA ASN A 391 1.53 6.58 -36.63
C ASN A 391 0.34 6.33 -35.69
N ASN A 392 -0.87 6.72 -36.05
CA ASN A 392 -2.11 6.52 -35.28
C ASN A 392 -2.10 7.12 -33.86
N VAL A 393 -1.30 8.14 -33.57
CA VAL A 393 -1.23 8.81 -32.27
C VAL A 393 -2.59 9.39 -31.88
N ASN A 394 -3.34 9.91 -32.86
CA ASN A 394 -4.71 10.42 -32.69
C ASN A 394 -5.71 9.35 -32.19
N LYS A 395 -5.43 8.06 -32.38
CA LYS A 395 -6.28 6.96 -31.91
C LYS A 395 -6.07 6.59 -30.45
N ALA A 396 -4.98 7.05 -29.81
CA ALA A 396 -4.76 6.87 -28.38
C ALA A 396 -5.93 7.48 -27.60
N TYR A 397 -6.40 6.78 -26.55
CA TYR A 397 -7.63 7.14 -25.83
C TYR A 397 -7.69 8.63 -25.45
N LYS A 398 -6.64 9.15 -24.82
CA LYS A 398 -6.60 10.55 -24.40
C LYS A 398 -6.53 11.56 -25.55
N CYS A 399 -5.96 11.16 -26.68
CA CYS A 399 -5.94 11.99 -27.88
C CYS A 399 -7.32 12.04 -28.55
N ARG A 400 -7.96 10.88 -28.68
CA ARG A 400 -9.27 10.71 -29.34
C ARG A 400 -10.39 11.50 -28.67
N VAL A 401 -10.34 11.69 -27.32
CA VAL A 401 -11.38 12.40 -26.57
C VAL A 401 -11.17 13.91 -26.49
N ARG A 402 -10.12 14.46 -27.14
CA ARG A 402 -9.85 15.90 -27.21
C ARG A 402 -10.49 16.50 -28.45
N ALA A 403 -10.86 17.79 -28.37
CA ALA A 403 -11.31 18.54 -29.54
C ALA A 403 -10.22 18.54 -30.64
N ASP A 404 -9.00 18.88 -30.26
CA ASP A 404 -7.82 18.80 -31.12
C ASP A 404 -6.89 17.71 -30.55
N TRP A 405 -6.77 16.58 -31.21
CA TRP A 405 -5.99 15.42 -30.74
C TRP A 405 -4.53 15.78 -30.38
N TYR A 406 -3.97 16.77 -31.10
CA TYR A 406 -2.58 17.23 -30.99
C TYR A 406 -2.36 18.30 -29.92
N LYS A 407 -3.41 18.74 -29.22
CA LYS A 407 -3.31 19.71 -28.11
C LYS A 407 -3.42 19.01 -26.76
N PRO A 408 -2.32 18.62 -26.12
CA PRO A 408 -2.38 18.19 -24.73
C PRO A 408 -2.84 19.35 -23.83
N PRO A 409 -3.42 19.07 -22.64
CA PRO A 409 -3.70 20.11 -21.67
C PRO A 409 -2.46 20.95 -21.37
N ALA A 410 -2.67 22.23 -21.07
CA ALA A 410 -1.56 23.10 -20.69
C ALA A 410 -0.80 22.52 -19.50
N ALA A 411 0.52 22.42 -19.62
CA ALA A 411 1.34 21.94 -18.53
C ALA A 411 1.53 23.04 -17.48
N ALA A 412 1.28 22.66 -16.22
CA ALA A 412 1.65 23.52 -15.10
C ALA A 412 3.19 23.61 -14.97
N THR A 413 3.66 24.74 -14.48
CA THR A 413 5.07 24.97 -14.12
C THR A 413 5.14 25.09 -12.59
N PRO A 414 5.40 23.99 -11.86
CA PRO A 414 5.37 23.99 -10.41
C PRO A 414 6.63 24.69 -9.86
N ASP A 415 6.59 25.08 -8.59
CA ASP A 415 7.78 25.54 -7.88
C ASP A 415 8.75 24.41 -7.56
N LEU A 416 8.19 23.24 -7.26
CA LEU A 416 8.94 22.03 -6.92
C LEU A 416 8.39 20.84 -7.71
N PHE A 417 9.27 19.99 -8.24
CA PHE A 417 8.91 18.67 -8.72
C PHE A 417 8.87 17.69 -7.53
N PHE A 418 7.97 16.72 -7.57
CA PHE A 418 7.83 15.68 -6.57
C PHE A 418 7.96 14.29 -7.19
N THR A 419 8.95 13.51 -6.74
CA THR A 419 9.20 12.16 -7.24
C THR A 419 8.27 11.16 -6.54
N TYR A 420 7.05 11.00 -7.05
CA TYR A 420 5.97 10.26 -6.40
C TYR A 420 6.12 8.72 -6.41
N MET A 421 7.04 8.19 -7.19
CA MET A 421 7.37 6.75 -7.24
C MET A 421 8.87 6.59 -6.99
N SER A 422 9.23 5.87 -5.93
CA SER A 422 10.61 5.67 -5.53
C SER A 422 10.82 4.34 -4.83
N HIS A 423 11.96 3.68 -5.04
CA HIS A 423 12.38 2.55 -4.22
C HIS A 423 12.96 2.98 -2.86
N ARG A 424 13.45 4.22 -2.77
CA ARG A 424 14.04 4.74 -1.52
C ARG A 424 13.02 5.58 -0.76
N TYR A 425 12.77 6.81 -1.18
CA TYR A 425 11.83 7.78 -0.61
C TYR A 425 11.48 8.84 -1.63
N PRO A 426 10.35 9.55 -1.50
CA PRO A 426 9.99 10.65 -2.37
C PRO A 426 10.93 11.84 -2.15
N ARG A 427 11.10 12.66 -3.18
CA ARG A 427 11.96 13.84 -3.16
C ARG A 427 11.22 15.04 -3.69
N LEU A 428 11.48 16.21 -3.11
CA LEU A 428 11.19 17.49 -3.74
C LEU A 428 12.44 17.99 -4.46
N ILE A 429 12.25 18.61 -5.62
CA ILE A 429 13.33 19.16 -6.44
C ILE A 429 12.93 20.58 -6.86
N THR A 430 13.73 21.58 -6.54
CA THR A 430 13.49 22.97 -6.93
C THR A 430 13.44 23.10 -8.45
N ASN A 431 12.35 23.60 -9.01
CA ASN A 431 12.24 23.96 -10.42
C ASN A 431 12.85 25.35 -10.66
N ALA A 432 14.16 25.41 -10.92
CA ALA A 432 14.86 26.67 -11.14
C ALA A 432 14.79 27.19 -12.59
N VAL A 433 14.14 26.44 -13.50
CA VAL A 433 14.04 26.81 -14.93
C VAL A 433 12.61 27.07 -15.39
N ASN A 434 11.65 27.02 -14.47
CA ASN A 434 10.22 27.11 -14.77
C ASN A 434 9.80 26.13 -15.88
N ALA A 435 10.28 24.88 -15.79
CA ALA A 435 9.92 23.83 -16.72
C ALA A 435 8.53 23.25 -16.35
N GLY A 436 7.75 22.89 -17.36
CA GLY A 436 6.59 22.05 -17.21
C GLY A 436 6.98 20.60 -16.93
N PHE A 437 5.97 19.73 -16.78
CA PHE A 437 6.18 18.30 -16.50
C PHE A 437 4.99 17.45 -16.94
N VAL A 438 5.24 16.18 -17.15
CA VAL A 438 4.22 15.19 -17.52
C VAL A 438 3.91 14.23 -16.36
N ASN A 439 2.90 13.41 -16.52
CA ASN A 439 2.34 12.50 -15.50
C ASN A 439 3.28 11.41 -14.95
N SER A 440 4.56 11.45 -15.29
CA SER A 440 5.60 10.60 -14.70
C SER A 440 6.12 11.10 -13.34
N MET A 441 5.70 12.29 -12.93
CA MET A 441 5.98 12.91 -11.63
C MET A 441 4.82 13.83 -11.23
N HIS A 442 4.83 14.30 -9.97
CA HIS A 442 3.95 15.36 -9.50
C HIS A 442 4.72 16.69 -9.41
N GLY A 443 3.99 17.77 -9.21
CA GLY A 443 4.54 19.07 -8.90
C GLY A 443 3.90 19.63 -7.64
N VAL A 444 4.57 20.58 -6.99
CA VAL A 444 4.01 21.35 -5.88
C VAL A 444 4.14 22.84 -6.24
N THR A 445 3.00 23.52 -6.26
CA THR A 445 2.96 24.98 -6.36
C THR A 445 2.84 25.53 -4.96
N LEU A 446 3.83 26.31 -4.54
CA LEU A 446 3.87 26.89 -3.20
C LEU A 446 2.79 27.98 -3.04
N SER A 447 2.18 28.01 -1.86
CA SER A 447 1.24 29.08 -1.50
C SER A 447 1.97 30.40 -1.30
N ARG A 448 1.24 31.51 -1.39
CA ARG A 448 1.79 32.85 -1.11
C ARG A 448 2.21 33.05 0.35
N GLU A 449 1.65 32.22 1.22
CA GLU A 449 1.90 32.26 2.68
C GLU A 449 3.14 31.43 3.06
N ALA A 450 3.64 30.58 2.16
CA ALA A 450 4.83 29.79 2.40
C ALA A 450 6.07 30.71 2.58
N PRO A 451 6.97 30.40 3.53
CA PRO A 451 8.23 31.13 3.68
C PRO A 451 9.01 31.17 2.36
N ARG A 452 9.70 32.26 2.09
CA ARG A 452 10.52 32.42 0.88
C ARG A 452 11.61 31.36 0.76
N GLU A 453 12.09 30.88 1.87
CA GLU A 453 13.06 29.80 2.02
C GLU A 453 12.53 28.44 1.57
N ALA A 454 11.21 28.22 1.64
CA ALA A 454 10.57 26.92 1.40
C ALA A 454 10.99 26.27 0.07
N LYS A 455 11.05 27.08 -1.00
CA LYS A 455 11.44 26.59 -2.33
C LYS A 455 12.84 25.94 -2.37
N GLN A 456 13.76 26.40 -1.50
CA GLN A 456 15.13 25.89 -1.43
C GLN A 456 15.34 24.94 -0.25
N ALA A 457 14.63 25.13 0.85
CA ALA A 457 14.79 24.37 2.07
C ALA A 457 14.09 23.00 2.01
N LEU A 458 12.83 22.95 1.55
CA LEU A 458 12.05 21.72 1.52
C LEU A 458 12.77 20.56 0.79
N PRO A 459 13.44 20.76 -0.37
CA PRO A 459 14.17 19.69 -1.03
C PRO A 459 15.25 19.01 -0.17
N PHE A 460 15.87 19.74 0.75
CA PHE A 460 16.81 19.18 1.72
C PHE A 460 16.08 18.57 2.92
N LEU A 461 15.16 19.31 3.53
CA LEU A 461 14.52 18.93 4.78
C LEU A 461 13.61 17.69 4.63
N MET A 462 13.15 17.38 3.42
CA MET A 462 12.46 16.11 3.11
C MET A 462 13.32 14.86 3.32
N MET A 463 14.64 15.02 3.47
CA MET A 463 15.53 13.89 3.73
C MET A 463 15.64 13.56 5.22
N SER A 464 14.90 14.25 6.10
CA SER A 464 14.87 13.96 7.54
C SER A 464 14.22 12.61 7.84
N ALA A 465 14.67 11.97 8.92
CA ALA A 465 14.14 10.69 9.39
C ALA A 465 12.61 10.75 9.61
N ALA A 466 12.10 11.84 10.19
CA ALA A 466 10.67 12.03 10.44
C ALA A 466 9.86 12.08 9.13
N THR A 467 10.29 12.84 8.12
CA THR A 467 9.61 12.90 6.83
C THR A 467 9.72 11.58 6.06
N MET A 468 10.88 10.91 6.10
CA MET A 468 11.05 9.62 5.44
C MET A 468 10.20 8.52 6.07
N LEU A 469 10.10 8.49 7.40
CA LEU A 469 9.18 7.59 8.12
C LEU A 469 7.71 7.92 7.78
N GLY A 470 7.33 9.19 7.79
CA GLY A 470 6.01 9.63 7.35
C GLY A 470 5.67 9.21 5.92
N ALA A 471 6.66 9.22 5.02
CA ALA A 471 6.47 8.74 3.65
C ALA A 471 6.16 7.22 3.59
N GLU A 472 6.79 6.39 4.42
CA GLU A 472 6.48 4.96 4.51
C GLU A 472 5.08 4.73 5.13
N ILE A 473 4.69 5.53 6.12
CA ILE A 473 3.36 5.45 6.77
C ILE A 473 2.25 5.85 5.79
N HIS A 474 2.39 6.98 5.11
CA HIS A 474 1.34 7.54 4.23
C HIS A 474 1.38 6.96 2.81
N GLY A 475 2.55 6.57 2.30
CA GLY A 475 2.73 6.07 0.94
C GLY A 475 2.10 4.70 0.70
N ARG A 476 1.95 4.33 -0.57
CA ARG A 476 1.41 3.02 -0.99
C ARG A 476 2.54 2.12 -1.45
N SER A 477 2.50 0.87 -1.00
CA SER A 477 3.34 -0.17 -1.61
C SER A 477 2.80 -0.50 -3.00
N TYR A 478 3.66 -0.44 -4.01
CA TYR A 478 3.35 -0.81 -5.39
C TYR A 478 4.28 -1.94 -5.84
N GLY A 479 3.88 -2.68 -6.88
CA GLY A 479 4.60 -3.86 -7.32
C GLY A 479 6.12 -3.66 -7.40
N GLY A 480 6.89 -4.66 -6.94
CA GLY A 480 8.35 -4.59 -6.88
C GLY A 480 8.92 -3.72 -5.75
N GLY A 481 8.13 -3.43 -4.71
CA GLY A 481 8.58 -2.67 -3.55
C GLY A 481 8.78 -1.17 -3.81
N ILE A 482 8.05 -0.59 -4.78
CA ILE A 482 8.05 0.84 -5.04
C ILE A 482 7.14 1.54 -4.03
N LEU A 483 7.64 2.59 -3.38
CA LEU A 483 6.81 3.52 -2.63
C LEU A 483 6.16 4.50 -3.61
N LYS A 484 4.83 4.54 -3.63
CA LYS A 484 4.03 5.43 -4.46
C LYS A 484 3.21 6.37 -3.60
N MET A 485 3.24 7.66 -3.93
CA MET A 485 2.46 8.69 -3.25
C MET A 485 1.61 9.45 -4.27
N GLU A 486 0.32 9.18 -4.33
CA GLU A 486 -0.60 9.99 -5.12
C GLU A 486 -0.75 11.40 -4.51
N PRO A 487 -1.34 12.38 -5.18
CA PRO A 487 -1.41 13.75 -4.67
C PRO A 487 -1.99 13.86 -3.25
N ARG A 488 -2.97 13.02 -2.90
CA ARG A 488 -3.57 13.02 -1.57
C ARG A 488 -2.58 12.56 -0.49
N GLU A 489 -1.86 11.47 -0.71
CA GLU A 489 -0.84 11.00 0.21
C GLU A 489 0.36 11.97 0.29
N ALA A 490 0.73 12.57 -0.85
CA ALA A 490 1.77 13.58 -0.87
C ALA A 490 1.38 14.83 -0.07
N ALA A 491 0.10 15.22 -0.10
CA ALA A 491 -0.43 16.36 0.66
C ALA A 491 -0.29 16.16 2.18
N GLU A 492 -0.47 14.92 2.65
CA GLU A 492 -0.38 14.53 4.07
C GLU A 492 1.07 14.28 4.56
N LEU A 493 2.07 14.33 3.66
CA LEU A 493 3.46 14.07 4.03
C LEU A 493 3.93 15.08 5.10
N PRO A 494 4.41 14.63 6.27
CA PRO A 494 4.91 15.54 7.30
C PRO A 494 6.19 16.22 6.84
N VAL A 495 6.18 17.55 6.87
CA VAL A 495 7.34 18.43 6.62
C VAL A 495 7.46 19.41 7.77
N PRO A 496 8.65 19.96 8.06
CA PRO A 496 8.83 20.88 9.17
C PRO A 496 7.86 22.07 9.10
N ARG A 497 7.37 22.53 10.25
CA ARG A 497 6.57 23.76 10.36
C ARG A 497 7.35 24.96 9.79
N PRO A 498 6.66 26.03 9.33
CA PRO A 498 7.32 27.20 8.72
C PRO A 498 8.43 27.83 9.57
N ASP A 499 8.21 27.98 10.87
CA ASP A 499 9.20 28.51 11.83
C ASP A 499 10.42 27.58 11.95
N VAL A 500 10.19 26.29 12.16
CA VAL A 500 11.23 25.25 12.25
C VAL A 500 12.01 25.13 10.93
N LEU A 501 11.31 25.21 9.77
CA LEU A 501 11.94 25.19 8.45
C LEU A 501 12.94 26.34 8.30
N VAL A 502 12.55 27.56 8.68
CA VAL A 502 13.40 28.74 8.56
C VAL A 502 14.64 28.60 9.44
N GLU A 503 14.47 28.15 10.68
CA GLU A 503 15.59 27.94 11.62
C GLU A 503 16.55 26.85 11.10
N ALA A 504 16.04 25.69 10.71
CA ALA A 504 16.85 24.60 10.17
C ALA A 504 17.58 25.01 8.89
N TRP A 505 16.92 25.80 8.03
CA TRP A 505 17.53 26.29 6.81
C TRP A 505 18.71 27.24 7.07
N GLN A 506 18.66 28.08 8.09
CA GLN A 506 19.78 28.94 8.46
C GLN A 506 21.03 28.13 8.82
N ARG A 507 20.86 26.94 9.41
CA ARG A 507 21.94 26.01 9.77
C ARG A 507 22.50 25.27 8.53
N ILE A 508 21.65 24.92 7.58
CA ILE A 508 22.01 24.14 6.37
C ILE A 508 22.56 25.02 5.24
N LYS A 509 22.02 26.22 5.08
CA LYS A 509 22.31 27.13 3.96
C LYS A 509 23.81 27.39 3.74
N PRO A 510 24.67 27.57 4.77
CA PRO A 510 26.10 27.77 4.58
C PRO A 510 26.81 26.57 3.90
N GLU A 511 26.33 25.34 4.15
CA GLU A 511 26.91 24.12 3.61
C GLU A 511 26.20 23.61 2.33
N ARG A 512 25.19 24.29 1.88
CA ARG A 512 24.35 23.89 0.74
C ARG A 512 25.14 23.38 -0.44
N ALA A 513 26.17 24.10 -0.87
CA ALA A 513 26.94 23.75 -2.06
C ALA A 513 27.75 22.44 -1.87
N LYS A 514 28.18 22.16 -0.66
CA LYS A 514 28.84 20.91 -0.28
C LYS A 514 27.85 19.75 -0.31
N LEU A 515 26.68 19.93 0.31
CA LEU A 515 25.62 18.94 0.36
C LEU A 515 25.08 18.57 -1.03
N GLU A 516 24.90 19.57 -1.90
CA GLU A 516 24.52 19.33 -3.31
C GLU A 516 25.54 18.45 -4.04
N ARG A 517 26.85 18.74 -3.92
CA ARG A 517 27.90 17.89 -4.52
C ARG A 517 27.87 16.47 -3.97
N GLN A 518 27.65 16.29 -2.67
CA GLN A 518 27.53 14.97 -2.08
C GLN A 518 26.31 14.19 -2.64
N LEU A 519 25.18 14.86 -2.84
CA LEU A 519 23.99 14.25 -3.46
C LEU A 519 24.24 13.87 -4.92
N GLU A 520 24.93 14.70 -5.69
CA GLU A 520 25.33 14.41 -7.07
C GLU A 520 26.25 13.19 -7.16
N GLN A 521 27.07 12.96 -6.12
CA GLN A 521 27.95 11.79 -5.97
C GLN A 521 27.24 10.55 -5.41
N GLY A 522 25.97 10.67 -5.05
CA GLY A 522 25.18 9.54 -4.47
C GLY A 522 25.35 9.34 -2.97
N LEU A 523 26.03 10.24 -2.26
CA LEU A 523 26.29 10.15 -0.81
C LEU A 523 25.07 10.57 0.05
N TRP A 524 23.93 9.94 -0.21
CA TRP A 524 22.62 10.29 0.37
C TRP A 524 22.58 10.15 1.89
N THR A 525 23.13 9.06 2.43
CA THR A 525 23.08 8.76 3.87
C THR A 525 23.78 9.82 4.71
N GLY A 526 24.95 10.26 4.24
CA GLY A 526 25.71 11.32 4.92
C GLY A 526 24.96 12.67 4.93
N VAL A 527 24.30 13.01 3.79
CA VAL A 527 23.50 14.23 3.71
C VAL A 527 22.27 14.12 4.60
N ALA A 528 21.54 13.00 4.60
CA ALA A 528 20.37 12.81 5.45
C ALA A 528 20.73 12.96 6.94
N LYS A 529 21.85 12.37 7.39
CA LYS A 529 22.36 12.52 8.76
C LYS A 529 22.65 13.98 9.10
N HIS A 530 23.27 14.74 8.18
CA HIS A 530 23.54 16.17 8.38
C HIS A 530 22.24 16.98 8.48
N ILE A 531 21.22 16.62 7.67
CA ILE A 531 19.90 17.25 7.74
C ILE A 531 19.23 16.97 9.09
N ASP A 532 19.28 15.73 9.59
CA ASP A 532 18.71 15.39 10.90
C ASP A 532 19.42 16.12 12.04
N GLU A 533 20.73 16.28 11.96
CA GLU A 533 21.50 17.05 12.95
C GLU A 533 21.05 18.53 12.97
N ALA A 534 20.89 19.14 11.81
CA ALA A 534 20.45 20.53 11.70
C ALA A 534 18.98 20.75 12.07
N LEU A 535 18.10 19.84 11.63
CA LEU A 535 16.65 19.95 11.79
C LEU A 535 16.17 19.34 13.11
N LEU A 536 16.34 18.02 13.28
CA LEU A 536 15.73 17.31 14.41
C LEU A 536 16.45 17.61 15.73
N VAL A 537 17.79 17.52 15.72
CA VAL A 537 18.55 17.82 16.93
C VAL A 537 18.64 19.34 17.14
N GLY A 538 19.03 20.10 16.10
CA GLY A 538 19.35 21.51 16.22
C GLY A 538 18.13 22.42 16.34
N ALA A 539 17.15 22.33 15.43
CA ALA A 539 15.99 23.22 15.42
C ALA A 539 14.81 22.69 16.26
N CYS A 540 14.61 21.36 16.29
CA CYS A 540 13.52 20.76 17.08
C CYS A 540 13.93 20.36 18.50
N GLY A 541 15.24 20.30 18.83
CA GLY A 541 15.72 19.86 20.14
C GLY A 541 15.50 18.39 20.46
N ILE A 542 15.35 17.53 19.45
CA ILE A 542 15.08 16.09 19.62
C ILE A 542 16.37 15.37 20.03
N PRO A 543 16.35 14.53 21.07
CA PRO A 543 17.52 13.73 21.46
C PRO A 543 18.01 12.83 20.32
N ALA A 544 19.33 12.70 20.15
CA ALA A 544 19.93 11.87 19.10
C ALA A 544 19.46 10.41 19.13
N GLN A 545 19.17 9.87 20.32
CA GLN A 545 18.63 8.52 20.48
C GLN A 545 17.23 8.39 19.83
N GLU A 546 16.37 9.38 19.98
CA GLU A 546 15.04 9.37 19.36
C GLU A 546 15.12 9.55 17.85
N VAL A 547 16.06 10.37 17.35
CA VAL A 547 16.35 10.48 15.90
C VAL A 547 16.76 9.11 15.34
N GLN A 548 17.58 8.35 16.07
CA GLN A 548 17.95 7.00 15.70
C GLN A 548 16.74 6.05 15.65
N GLN A 549 15.82 6.14 16.62
CA GLN A 549 14.57 5.36 16.63
C GLN A 549 13.70 5.67 15.41
N LEU A 550 13.59 6.93 14.98
CA LEU A 550 12.87 7.30 13.75
C LEU A 550 13.51 6.69 12.50
N HIS A 551 14.84 6.65 12.43
CA HIS A 551 15.56 6.00 11.35
C HIS A 551 15.30 4.49 11.29
N GLU A 552 15.40 3.81 12.43
CA GLU A 552 15.15 2.37 12.55
C GLU A 552 13.73 2.01 12.14
N ALA A 553 12.74 2.76 12.62
CA ALA A 553 11.34 2.64 12.23
C ALA A 553 11.14 2.77 10.71
N GLY A 554 11.72 3.80 10.10
CA GLY A 554 11.64 4.02 8.65
C GLY A 554 12.32 2.90 7.85
N GLN A 555 13.46 2.39 8.32
CA GLN A 555 14.14 1.26 7.70
C GLN A 555 13.32 -0.03 7.79
N GLU A 556 12.66 -0.30 8.92
CA GLU A 556 11.85 -1.50 9.11
C GLU A 556 10.61 -1.49 8.22
N LEU A 557 9.85 -0.38 8.18
CA LEU A 557 8.72 -0.25 7.25
C LEU A 557 9.17 -0.40 5.79
N ARG A 558 10.31 0.18 5.44
CA ARG A 558 10.89 0.04 4.10
C ARG A 558 11.28 -1.40 3.79
N ARG A 559 11.94 -2.13 4.72
CA ARG A 559 12.26 -3.56 4.56
C ARG A 559 10.99 -4.38 4.36
N THR A 560 9.96 -4.11 5.14
CA THR A 560 8.63 -4.75 5.01
C THR A 560 8.05 -4.52 3.62
N ARG A 561 8.08 -3.28 3.11
CA ARG A 561 7.59 -2.94 1.77
C ARG A 561 8.41 -3.59 0.64
N MET A 562 9.74 -3.63 0.76
CA MET A 562 10.62 -4.13 -0.30
C MET A 562 10.68 -5.65 -0.38
N GLY A 563 10.24 -6.38 0.66
CA GLY A 563 10.45 -7.82 0.79
C GLY A 563 11.93 -8.17 1.03
N ARG A 564 12.20 -9.27 1.72
CA ARG A 564 13.57 -9.69 2.14
C ARG A 564 14.54 -10.04 0.99
N LYS A 565 14.15 -9.93 -0.28
CA LYS A 565 15.01 -10.32 -1.44
C LYS A 565 16.01 -9.26 -1.91
N THR A 566 16.01 -8.08 -1.37
CA THR A 566 17.04 -7.10 -1.70
C THR A 566 18.20 -7.23 -0.72
N LYS A 567 19.34 -7.79 -1.18
CA LYS A 567 20.65 -7.52 -0.54
C LYS A 567 20.74 -6.00 -0.28
N PRO A 568 21.33 -5.56 0.83
CA PRO A 568 21.59 -4.15 1.02
C PRO A 568 22.33 -3.67 -0.24
N VAL A 569 21.72 -2.74 -0.97
CA VAL A 569 22.39 -2.02 -2.04
C VAL A 569 23.50 -1.26 -1.35
N GLY A 570 24.74 -1.58 -1.67
CA GLY A 570 25.94 -1.11 -1.01
C GLY A 570 25.91 0.39 -0.69
N GLU A 571 26.51 0.70 0.43
CA GLU A 571 26.80 2.02 0.97
C GLU A 571 27.39 3.00 -0.07
#